data_40dd5aa9e168714d585543eb5e973912
#
_entry.id   40dd5aa9e168714d585543eb5e973912
#
_cell.length_a   1.000
_cell.length_b   1.000
_cell.length_c   1.000
_cell.angle_alpha   90.00
_cell.angle_beta   90.00
_cell.angle_gamma   90.00
#
_symmetry.space_group_name_H-M   'P 1'
#
loop_
_entity.id
_entity.type
_entity.pdbx_description
1 polymer ?
#
loop_
_entity_poly.entity_id
_entity_poly.type
_entity_poly.pdbx_seq_one_letter_code
_entity_poly.pdbx_strand_id
1 'polypeptide(L)'
;KIYRQYMKEHDDCFSVVKTAHKSKWGDLQLTAYQMNNSLPTTEGKTLKPITEQAVRIIEELKKPDDITYLKYLDWKKDDFNINEVMCALVEWNPDFRKTELFRTKKSKDINRLVDNFAEGRLPQQGDNLTICGNPIALLMKAVGENPLDENIFRIEDDAIQCYTERFEDNADLAAFRNPHNSPNNILHFHNIRAHLIAKYFPKLGQNVIIINLIGTDAQARGSGFDEDSDFVLVTDQPELASLAKDAYVKYPTIINKVEELKSSEYHFRLEDYAEMDSKIADAQASIGTSTDAAQLALSYYYDGGMESRELEEVFIILSVIGQISIDLAKKEFNLNVGREIKRIRNLSCMNKKFVPQFFADTKKRRNNKDFDNVKRMNCPMDIMAEMIEQRTGYAERVSHILIRELFNKKIKGKANRYKFNRVVEESKKYNDTVKILASSKRKGRLEDDELYKLKRRQMELFLRKASKNLDQITIMQLVNYAITNSNSDVMGTILNFLYSNYREKILNCFVENS
;
A
#
# COMPACT_ATOMS: atom_id res chain seq x y z
N LYS A 1 -28.67 23.63 17.32
CA LYS A 1 -28.32 25.09 17.45
C LYS A 1 -26.81 25.30 17.29
N ILE A 2 -25.95 24.60 18.02
CA ILE A 2 -24.47 24.73 17.97
C ILE A 2 -23.95 24.55 16.55
N TYR A 3 -24.33 23.45 15.86
CA TYR A 3 -23.89 23.19 14.50
C TYR A 3 -24.27 24.31 13.50
N ARG A 4 -25.51 24.82 13.59
CA ARG A 4 -25.96 25.93 12.72
C ARG A 4 -25.21 27.23 13.00
N GLN A 5 -24.86 27.49 14.25
CA GLN A 5 -24.06 28.65 14.62
C GLN A 5 -22.65 28.53 14.08
N TYR A 6 -22.01 27.36 14.27
CA TYR A 6 -20.69 27.05 13.75
C TYR A 6 -20.62 27.20 12.23
N MET A 7 -21.58 26.64 11.49
CA MET A 7 -21.61 26.76 10.02
C MET A 7 -21.70 28.22 9.57
N LYS A 8 -22.54 29.05 10.23
CA LYS A 8 -22.64 30.48 9.93
C LYS A 8 -21.35 31.25 10.21
N GLU A 9 -20.65 30.90 11.27
CA GLU A 9 -19.35 31.50 11.64
C GLU A 9 -18.24 31.15 10.62
N HIS A 10 -18.45 30.13 9.81
CA HIS A 10 -17.54 29.65 8.76
C HIS A 10 -18.14 29.74 7.35
N ASP A 11 -19.02 30.70 7.09
CA ASP A 11 -19.63 30.98 5.79
C ASP A 11 -20.32 29.78 5.13
N ASP A 12 -20.91 28.89 5.96
CA ASP A 12 -21.51 27.63 5.54
C ASP A 12 -20.57 26.71 4.71
N CYS A 13 -19.25 26.89 4.86
CA CYS A 13 -18.24 26.08 4.20
C CYS A 13 -17.93 24.81 4.98
N PHE A 14 -17.70 23.72 4.25
CA PHE A 14 -17.15 22.46 4.78
C PHE A 14 -16.06 21.94 3.84
N SER A 15 -15.12 21.22 4.40
CA SER A 15 -14.06 20.56 3.64
C SER A 15 -14.25 19.06 3.61
N VAL A 16 -14.03 18.45 2.45
CA VAL A 16 -13.92 17.00 2.33
C VAL A 16 -12.49 16.61 2.71
N VAL A 17 -12.34 16.00 3.89
CA VAL A 17 -11.03 15.63 4.43
C VAL A 17 -10.50 14.37 3.76
N LYS A 18 -11.38 13.41 3.47
CA LYS A 18 -11.03 12.10 2.90
C LYS A 18 -12.15 11.59 2.00
N THR A 19 -11.77 10.97 0.90
CA THR A 19 -12.71 10.30 -0.01
C THR A 19 -12.31 8.85 -0.17
N ALA A 20 -13.31 7.96 -0.25
CA ALA A 20 -13.06 6.58 -0.62
C ALA A 20 -12.66 6.51 -2.10
N HIS A 21 -11.51 5.93 -2.38
CA HIS A 21 -11.03 5.74 -3.74
C HIS A 21 -11.16 4.26 -4.13
N LYS A 22 -11.63 4.02 -5.35
CA LYS A 22 -11.55 2.67 -5.91
C LYS A 22 -10.09 2.22 -5.95
N SER A 23 -9.88 0.95 -5.65
CA SER A 23 -8.56 0.35 -5.82
C SER A 23 -8.07 0.52 -7.26
N LYS A 24 -6.78 0.82 -7.42
CA LYS A 24 -6.11 0.80 -8.73
C LYS A 24 -6.08 -0.61 -9.34
N TRP A 25 -6.43 -1.64 -8.57
CA TRP A 25 -6.52 -3.04 -8.97
C TRP A 25 -7.98 -3.49 -9.26
N GLY A 26 -8.91 -2.54 -9.47
CA GLY A 26 -10.33 -2.84 -9.63
C GLY A 26 -10.97 -3.27 -8.33
N ASP A 27 -11.55 -4.46 -8.29
CA ASP A 27 -12.15 -5.04 -7.08
C ASP A 27 -11.13 -5.75 -6.16
N LEU A 28 -9.83 -5.64 -6.47
CA LEU A 28 -8.76 -6.18 -5.65
C LEU A 28 -8.14 -5.09 -4.77
N GLN A 29 -7.87 -5.42 -3.53
CA GLN A 29 -7.10 -4.61 -2.59
C GLN A 29 -5.78 -5.28 -2.27
N LEU A 30 -4.74 -4.47 -2.03
CA LEU A 30 -3.45 -5.02 -1.62
C LEU A 30 -3.39 -5.14 -0.10
N THR A 31 -3.09 -6.34 0.36
CA THR A 31 -2.83 -6.61 1.78
C THR A 31 -1.50 -5.99 2.25
N ALA A 32 -1.16 -6.23 3.49
CA ALA A 32 0.14 -5.90 4.06
C ALA A 32 0.73 -7.15 4.74
N TYR A 33 2.07 -7.22 4.86
CA TYR A 33 2.72 -8.38 5.50
C TYR A 33 2.25 -8.61 6.93
N GLN A 34 1.88 -7.55 7.66
CA GLN A 34 1.34 -7.65 9.01
C GLN A 34 0.04 -8.47 9.04
N MET A 35 -0.87 -8.19 8.12
CA MET A 35 -2.12 -8.94 7.98
C MET A 35 -1.85 -10.40 7.64
N ASN A 36 -1.05 -10.62 6.59
CA ASN A 36 -0.77 -11.96 6.10
C ASN A 36 -0.03 -12.83 7.13
N ASN A 37 0.93 -12.24 7.86
CA ASN A 37 1.68 -12.96 8.88
C ASN A 37 0.86 -13.22 10.16
N SER A 38 -0.25 -12.51 10.34
CA SER A 38 -1.17 -12.71 11.48
C SER A 38 -2.22 -13.78 11.25
N LEU A 39 -2.29 -14.39 10.06
CA LEU A 39 -3.21 -15.49 9.80
C LEU A 39 -2.90 -16.69 10.72
N PRO A 40 -3.91 -17.28 11.40
CA PRO A 40 -3.68 -18.27 12.46
C PRO A 40 -3.36 -19.67 11.94
N THR A 41 -2.50 -19.78 10.92
CA THR A 41 -2.14 -21.04 10.29
C THR A 41 -0.73 -21.02 9.69
N THR A 42 -0.04 -22.14 9.73
CA THR A 42 1.21 -22.40 8.98
C THR A 42 1.02 -23.50 7.93
N GLU A 43 -0.21 -23.89 7.66
CA GLU A 43 -0.53 -24.92 6.67
C GLU A 43 -0.47 -24.36 5.24
N GLY A 44 0.51 -24.80 4.46
CA GLY A 44 0.67 -24.37 3.08
C GLY A 44 -0.58 -24.60 2.21
N LYS A 45 -1.34 -25.68 2.43
CA LYS A 45 -2.59 -25.94 1.69
C LYS A 45 -3.66 -24.87 1.93
N THR A 46 -3.73 -24.32 3.16
CA THR A 46 -4.68 -23.27 3.56
C THR A 46 -4.23 -21.90 3.06
N LEU A 47 -2.92 -21.64 3.02
CA LEU A 47 -2.35 -20.39 2.55
C LEU A 47 -2.28 -20.28 1.02
N LYS A 48 -2.24 -21.42 0.31
CA LYS A 48 -2.13 -21.45 -1.16
C LYS A 48 -3.23 -20.67 -1.87
N PRO A 49 -4.53 -20.84 -1.59
CA PRO A 49 -5.59 -20.07 -2.25
C PRO A 49 -5.42 -18.56 -2.09
N ILE A 50 -4.91 -18.10 -0.93
CA ILE A 50 -4.66 -16.68 -0.65
C ILE A 50 -3.57 -16.10 -1.57
N THR A 51 -2.62 -16.94 -2.04
CA THR A 51 -1.57 -16.53 -2.98
C THR A 51 -1.97 -16.66 -4.45
N GLU A 52 -3.04 -17.42 -4.76
CA GLU A 52 -3.41 -17.78 -6.15
C GLU A 52 -3.67 -16.54 -7.04
N GLN A 53 -4.30 -15.51 -6.51
CA GLN A 53 -4.56 -14.30 -7.31
C GLN A 53 -3.26 -13.58 -7.70
N ALA A 54 -2.30 -13.49 -6.78
CA ALA A 54 -0.98 -12.93 -7.05
C ALA A 54 -0.23 -13.73 -8.12
N VAL A 55 -0.25 -15.05 -7.97
CA VAL A 55 0.37 -15.97 -8.91
C VAL A 55 -0.27 -15.88 -10.30
N ARG A 56 -1.60 -15.86 -10.37
CA ARG A 56 -2.34 -15.71 -11.63
C ARG A 56 -1.97 -14.42 -12.37
N ILE A 57 -1.88 -13.31 -11.66
CA ILE A 57 -1.45 -12.03 -12.24
C ILE A 57 -0.05 -12.15 -12.85
N ILE A 58 0.89 -12.77 -12.14
CA ILE A 58 2.26 -12.97 -12.64
C ILE A 58 2.28 -13.85 -13.89
N GLU A 59 1.54 -14.95 -13.88
CA GLU A 59 1.46 -15.87 -15.01
C GLU A 59 0.83 -15.21 -16.25
N GLU A 60 -0.22 -14.41 -16.07
CA GLU A 60 -0.83 -13.65 -17.15
C GLU A 60 0.13 -12.61 -17.75
N LEU A 61 0.91 -11.92 -16.93
CA LEU A 61 1.91 -10.96 -17.40
C LEU A 61 3.07 -11.62 -18.16
N LYS A 62 3.35 -12.89 -17.86
CA LYS A 62 4.41 -13.67 -18.55
C LYS A 62 4.01 -14.18 -19.93
N LYS A 63 2.74 -14.18 -20.28
CA LYS A 63 2.28 -14.69 -21.57
C LYS A 63 3.05 -14.08 -22.74
N PRO A 64 3.39 -14.90 -23.77
CA PRO A 64 4.20 -14.44 -24.91
C PRO A 64 3.49 -13.44 -25.84
N ASP A 65 2.16 -13.42 -25.82
CA ASP A 65 1.36 -12.50 -26.62
C ASP A 65 1.44 -11.05 -26.17
N ASP A 66 1.94 -10.81 -24.96
CA ASP A 66 2.11 -9.51 -24.31
C ASP A 66 0.82 -8.69 -24.12
N ILE A 67 -0.36 -9.22 -24.41
CA ILE A 67 -1.64 -8.48 -24.32
C ILE A 67 -1.89 -7.99 -22.91
N THR A 68 -1.78 -8.87 -21.91
CA THR A 68 -1.98 -8.50 -20.50
C THR A 68 -0.91 -7.54 -20.03
N TYR A 69 0.34 -7.70 -20.49
CA TYR A 69 1.42 -6.79 -20.12
C TYR A 69 1.21 -5.38 -20.71
N LEU A 70 0.73 -5.26 -21.95
CA LEU A 70 0.39 -3.96 -22.54
C LEU A 70 -0.75 -3.26 -21.79
N LYS A 71 -1.80 -4.01 -21.39
CA LYS A 71 -2.85 -3.48 -20.50
C LYS A 71 -2.29 -3.02 -19.16
N TYR A 72 -1.34 -3.75 -18.60
CA TYR A 72 -0.65 -3.36 -17.36
C TYR A 72 0.17 -2.07 -17.54
N LEU A 73 0.89 -1.90 -18.66
CA LEU A 73 1.60 -0.67 -18.96
C LEU A 73 0.65 0.53 -19.11
N ASP A 74 -0.45 0.36 -19.85
CA ASP A 74 -1.46 1.42 -20.03
C ASP A 74 -2.10 1.81 -18.69
N TRP A 75 -2.44 0.84 -17.86
CA TRP A 75 -2.96 1.08 -16.52
C TRP A 75 -1.96 1.80 -15.59
N LYS A 76 -0.65 1.51 -15.74
CA LYS A 76 0.43 2.10 -14.95
C LYS A 76 1.06 3.33 -15.61
N LYS A 77 0.48 3.88 -16.65
CA LYS A 77 1.00 5.10 -17.28
C LYS A 77 0.89 6.28 -16.32
N ASP A 78 1.92 7.11 -16.36
CA ASP A 78 2.03 8.32 -15.55
C ASP A 78 3.06 9.26 -16.21
N ASP A 79 3.02 10.55 -15.89
CA ASP A 79 3.88 11.59 -16.45
C ASP A 79 5.40 11.33 -16.27
N PHE A 80 5.76 10.42 -15.36
CA PHE A 80 7.16 10.16 -14.98
C PHE A 80 7.72 8.84 -15.50
N ASN A 81 6.92 8.04 -16.24
CA ASN A 81 7.37 6.75 -16.77
C ASN A 81 7.14 6.64 -18.28
N ILE A 82 7.80 5.68 -18.93
CA ILE A 82 7.76 5.47 -20.38
C ILE A 82 6.67 4.49 -20.81
N ASN A 83 5.70 4.18 -19.97
CA ASN A 83 4.73 3.12 -20.25
C ASN A 83 3.85 3.47 -21.46
N GLU A 84 3.40 4.72 -21.56
CA GLU A 84 2.62 5.19 -22.71
C GLU A 84 3.46 5.15 -24.00
N VAL A 85 4.72 5.55 -23.92
CA VAL A 85 5.66 5.47 -25.07
C VAL A 85 5.81 4.03 -25.55
N MET A 86 5.95 3.08 -24.61
CA MET A 86 6.08 1.66 -24.93
C MET A 86 4.83 1.11 -25.65
N CYS A 87 3.64 1.46 -25.14
CA CYS A 87 2.38 1.07 -25.78
C CYS A 87 2.27 1.65 -27.21
N ALA A 88 2.55 2.93 -27.37
CA ALA A 88 2.49 3.60 -28.66
C ALA A 88 3.51 3.04 -29.69
N LEU A 89 4.71 2.67 -29.25
CA LEU A 89 5.71 2.05 -30.12
C LEU A 89 5.31 0.63 -30.54
N VAL A 90 4.65 -0.13 -29.68
CA VAL A 90 4.09 -1.46 -30.04
C VAL A 90 2.90 -1.33 -31.01
N GLU A 91 2.05 -0.32 -30.80
CA GLU A 91 0.95 -0.01 -31.72
C GLU A 91 1.47 0.40 -33.11
N TRP A 92 2.53 1.22 -33.15
CA TRP A 92 3.20 1.67 -34.37
C TRP A 92 3.90 0.54 -35.13
N ASN A 93 4.60 -0.32 -34.39
CA ASN A 93 5.27 -1.49 -34.93
C ASN A 93 5.26 -2.65 -33.91
N PRO A 94 4.46 -3.70 -34.14
CA PRO A 94 4.37 -4.86 -33.24
C PRO A 94 5.70 -5.58 -32.99
N ASP A 95 6.67 -5.48 -33.89
CA ASP A 95 7.99 -6.08 -33.71
C ASP A 95 8.81 -5.40 -32.60
N PHE A 96 8.39 -4.21 -32.16
CA PHE A 96 8.97 -3.55 -31.00
C PHE A 96 8.93 -4.42 -29.73
N ARG A 97 7.94 -5.31 -29.60
CA ARG A 97 7.84 -6.30 -28.52
C ARG A 97 9.03 -7.26 -28.47
N LYS A 98 9.70 -7.49 -29.59
CA LYS A 98 10.87 -8.39 -29.71
C LYS A 98 12.18 -7.70 -29.35
N THR A 99 12.18 -6.38 -29.11
CA THR A 99 13.39 -5.63 -28.79
C THR A 99 13.85 -5.88 -27.37
N GLU A 100 15.17 -5.80 -27.16
CA GLU A 100 15.78 -5.90 -25.84
C GLU A 100 15.21 -4.87 -24.86
N LEU A 101 14.93 -3.65 -25.32
CA LEU A 101 14.34 -2.59 -24.51
C LEU A 101 12.98 -3.01 -23.93
N PHE A 102 12.07 -3.53 -24.75
CA PHE A 102 10.75 -3.98 -24.29
C PHE A 102 10.87 -5.17 -23.34
N ARG A 103 11.68 -6.17 -23.71
CA ARG A 103 11.87 -7.40 -22.91
C ARG A 103 12.50 -7.13 -21.57
N THR A 104 13.54 -6.31 -21.52
CA THR A 104 14.19 -5.90 -20.28
C THR A 104 13.22 -5.15 -19.36
N LYS A 105 12.39 -4.26 -19.92
CA LYS A 105 11.37 -3.58 -19.13
C LYS A 105 10.31 -4.55 -18.60
N LYS A 106 9.79 -5.44 -19.44
CA LYS A 106 8.82 -6.47 -19.04
C LYS A 106 9.37 -7.30 -17.88
N SER A 107 10.59 -7.82 -18.02
CA SER A 107 11.25 -8.61 -16.99
C SER A 107 11.41 -7.83 -15.68
N LYS A 108 11.88 -6.57 -15.74
CA LYS A 108 12.03 -5.72 -14.56
C LYS A 108 10.70 -5.43 -13.87
N ASP A 109 9.64 -5.17 -14.64
CA ASP A 109 8.31 -4.88 -14.09
C ASP A 109 7.70 -6.12 -13.43
N ILE A 110 7.83 -7.30 -14.06
CA ILE A 110 7.37 -8.58 -13.50
C ILE A 110 8.15 -8.90 -12.21
N ASN A 111 9.48 -8.83 -12.23
CA ASN A 111 10.29 -9.11 -11.05
C ASN A 111 9.93 -8.15 -9.89
N ARG A 112 9.77 -6.86 -10.18
CA ARG A 112 9.34 -5.89 -9.17
C ARG A 112 7.95 -6.21 -8.60
N LEU A 113 7.04 -6.72 -9.41
CA LEU A 113 5.71 -7.10 -8.95
C LEU A 113 5.77 -8.34 -8.07
N VAL A 114 6.54 -9.34 -8.49
CA VAL A 114 6.83 -10.54 -7.69
C VAL A 114 7.39 -10.17 -6.33
N ASP A 115 8.41 -9.34 -6.34
CA ASP A 115 9.03 -8.85 -5.13
C ASP A 115 8.02 -8.16 -4.20
N ASN A 116 7.13 -7.31 -4.75
CA ASN A 116 6.08 -6.67 -3.96
C ASN A 116 5.10 -7.68 -3.35
N PHE A 117 4.76 -8.73 -4.10
CA PHE A 117 3.87 -9.79 -3.61
C PHE A 117 4.56 -10.64 -2.54
N ALA A 118 5.83 -11.00 -2.74
CA ALA A 118 6.62 -11.73 -1.73
C ALA A 118 6.84 -10.91 -0.45
N GLU A 119 6.76 -9.58 -0.51
CA GLU A 119 6.74 -8.70 0.67
C GLU A 119 5.36 -8.56 1.33
N GLY A 120 4.36 -9.32 0.88
CA GLY A 120 3.03 -9.37 1.48
C GLY A 120 2.04 -8.35 0.97
N ARG A 121 2.28 -7.70 -0.17
CA ARG A 121 1.29 -6.87 -0.86
C ARG A 121 0.44 -7.72 -1.79
N LEU A 122 -0.28 -8.68 -1.24
CA LEU A 122 -1.07 -9.63 -2.00
C LEU A 122 -2.38 -9.00 -2.46
N PRO A 123 -2.74 -9.13 -3.74
CA PRO A 123 -4.04 -8.71 -4.23
C PRO A 123 -5.11 -9.69 -3.75
N GLN A 124 -6.07 -9.20 -2.99
CA GLN A 124 -7.22 -9.97 -2.49
C GLN A 124 -8.51 -9.31 -2.94
N GLN A 125 -9.52 -10.11 -3.24
CA GLN A 125 -10.86 -9.61 -3.46
C GLN A 125 -11.37 -8.95 -2.18
N GLY A 126 -11.91 -7.74 -2.29
CA GLY A 126 -12.34 -6.98 -1.12
C GLY A 126 -12.32 -5.49 -1.36
N ASP A 127 -12.58 -4.73 -0.30
CA ASP A 127 -12.57 -3.27 -0.36
C ASP A 127 -12.14 -2.64 0.96
N ASN A 128 -11.67 -1.40 0.90
CA ASN A 128 -11.42 -0.57 2.07
C ASN A 128 -12.67 0.24 2.38
N LEU A 129 -13.37 -0.13 3.43
CA LEU A 129 -14.61 0.51 3.84
C LEU A 129 -14.37 1.52 4.94
N THR A 130 -15.03 2.68 4.85
CA THR A 130 -15.04 3.67 5.92
C THR A 130 -15.94 3.19 7.05
N ILE A 131 -15.41 3.18 8.26
CA ILE A 131 -16.19 2.84 9.47
C ILE A 131 -17.14 4.00 9.78
N CYS A 132 -18.39 3.68 10.01
CA CYS A 132 -19.43 4.64 10.35
C CYS A 132 -20.18 4.16 11.59
N GLY A 133 -20.50 5.08 12.50
CA GLY A 133 -21.33 4.79 13.66
C GLY A 133 -22.76 4.41 13.25
N ASN A 134 -23.47 3.73 14.16
CA ASN A 134 -24.85 3.29 13.91
C ASN A 134 -25.79 4.50 13.76
N PRO A 135 -26.26 4.82 12.53
CA PRO A 135 -27.08 5.99 12.29
C PRO A 135 -28.48 5.89 12.90
N ILE A 136 -28.97 4.69 13.18
CA ILE A 136 -30.27 4.48 13.84
C ILE A 136 -30.15 4.80 15.34
N ALA A 137 -29.07 4.35 16.00
CA ALA A 137 -28.80 4.72 17.38
C ALA A 137 -28.70 6.25 17.55
N LEU A 138 -28.08 6.93 16.56
CA LEU A 138 -28.03 8.39 16.51
C LEU A 138 -29.44 9.03 16.37
N LEU A 139 -30.31 8.48 15.51
CA LEU A 139 -31.70 8.95 15.37
C LEU A 139 -32.50 8.75 16.64
N MET A 140 -32.40 7.58 17.29
CA MET A 140 -33.05 7.30 18.58
C MET A 140 -32.64 8.36 19.61
N LYS A 141 -31.35 8.64 19.74
CA LYS A 141 -30.86 9.70 20.64
C LYS A 141 -31.43 11.08 20.28
N ALA A 142 -31.54 11.39 18.99
CA ALA A 142 -32.05 12.67 18.53
C ALA A 142 -33.54 12.90 18.85
N VAL A 143 -34.34 11.83 18.94
CA VAL A 143 -35.76 11.88 19.30
C VAL A 143 -36.02 11.63 20.78
N GLY A 144 -34.97 11.43 21.58
CA GLY A 144 -35.07 11.26 23.03
C GLY A 144 -35.19 9.83 23.52
N GLU A 145 -35.04 8.86 22.61
CA GLU A 145 -34.99 7.44 22.96
C GLU A 145 -33.60 7.01 23.41
N ASN A 146 -33.52 5.90 24.11
CA ASN A 146 -32.24 5.35 24.53
C ASN A 146 -31.54 4.61 23.35
N PRO A 147 -30.36 5.05 22.85
CA PRO A 147 -29.69 4.42 21.73
C PRO A 147 -29.21 3.00 22.02
N LEU A 148 -29.10 2.60 23.28
CA LEU A 148 -28.73 1.24 23.68
C LEU A 148 -29.88 0.22 23.52
N ASP A 149 -31.10 0.69 23.31
CA ASP A 149 -32.27 -0.14 23.07
C ASP A 149 -32.50 -0.43 21.59
N GLU A 150 -31.52 -0.04 20.73
CA GLU A 150 -31.55 -0.39 19.32
C GLU A 150 -31.48 -1.93 19.17
N ASN A 151 -32.18 -2.46 18.17
CA ASN A 151 -32.35 -3.90 17.96
C ASN A 151 -32.01 -4.37 16.54
N ILE A 152 -31.24 -3.57 15.81
CA ILE A 152 -30.81 -3.89 14.45
C ILE A 152 -29.76 -4.99 14.48
N PHE A 153 -28.80 -4.84 15.38
CA PHE A 153 -27.72 -5.78 15.57
C PHE A 153 -27.98 -6.70 16.76
N ARG A 154 -27.47 -7.91 16.68
CA ARG A 154 -27.46 -8.90 17.75
C ARG A 154 -26.04 -9.28 18.10
N ILE A 155 -25.85 -9.77 19.32
CA ILE A 155 -24.58 -10.35 19.76
C ILE A 155 -24.54 -11.79 19.25
N GLU A 156 -23.42 -12.17 18.64
CA GLU A 156 -23.10 -13.53 18.22
C GLU A 156 -21.81 -13.99 18.91
N ASP A 157 -21.69 -15.30 19.14
CA ASP A 157 -20.54 -15.87 19.88
C ASP A 157 -19.27 -15.95 19.03
N ASP A 158 -19.41 -16.03 17.72
CA ASP A 158 -18.30 -16.29 16.78
C ASP A 158 -18.12 -15.21 15.71
N ALA A 159 -18.93 -14.15 15.75
CA ALA A 159 -18.85 -13.04 14.81
C ALA A 159 -19.37 -11.73 15.43
N ILE A 160 -19.02 -10.61 14.80
CA ILE A 160 -19.59 -9.30 15.07
C ILE A 160 -20.51 -8.94 13.91
N GLN A 161 -21.79 -8.67 14.19
CA GLN A 161 -22.70 -8.24 13.13
C GLN A 161 -22.31 -6.86 12.59
N CYS A 162 -22.42 -6.72 11.27
CA CYS A 162 -22.20 -5.46 10.57
C CYS A 162 -23.24 -5.26 9.47
N TYR A 163 -23.30 -4.06 8.91
CA TYR A 163 -24.06 -3.74 7.71
C TYR A 163 -23.20 -3.01 6.70
N THR A 164 -23.17 -3.53 5.49
CA THR A 164 -22.59 -2.85 4.32
C THR A 164 -23.32 -3.29 3.05
N GLU A 165 -23.49 -2.36 2.10
CA GLU A 165 -24.04 -2.67 0.77
C GLU A 165 -22.96 -3.25 -0.20
N ARG A 166 -21.70 -3.38 0.26
CA ARG A 166 -20.58 -3.83 -0.58
C ARG A 166 -20.57 -5.33 -0.80
N PHE A 167 -21.08 -6.09 0.16
CA PHE A 167 -21.10 -7.55 0.18
C PHE A 167 -22.52 -8.08 0.32
N GLU A 168 -22.72 -9.35 -0.03
CA GLU A 168 -24.03 -9.99 0.05
C GLU A 168 -24.54 -10.10 1.49
N ASP A 169 -25.87 -10.20 1.63
CA ASP A 169 -26.51 -10.46 2.92
C ASP A 169 -26.11 -11.84 3.45
N ASN A 170 -25.92 -11.96 4.76
CA ASN A 170 -25.47 -13.16 5.47
C ASN A 170 -24.08 -13.64 5.05
N ALA A 171 -23.24 -12.78 4.46
CA ALA A 171 -21.85 -13.09 4.16
C ALA A 171 -21.00 -13.05 5.44
N ASP A 172 -20.15 -14.06 5.61
CA ASP A 172 -19.05 -14.04 6.57
C ASP A 172 -17.87 -13.29 5.97
N LEU A 173 -17.34 -12.33 6.71
CA LEU A 173 -16.31 -11.41 6.23
C LEU A 173 -15.10 -11.43 7.16
N ALA A 174 -13.91 -11.46 6.55
CA ALA A 174 -12.69 -11.13 7.27
C ALA A 174 -12.41 -9.64 7.18
N ALA A 175 -11.98 -9.03 8.29
CA ALA A 175 -11.64 -7.62 8.27
C ALA A 175 -10.35 -7.32 9.04
N PHE A 176 -9.60 -6.33 8.52
CA PHE A 176 -8.26 -6.00 8.98
C PHE A 176 -8.06 -4.49 9.03
N ARG A 177 -7.67 -3.99 10.20
CA ARG A 177 -7.32 -2.58 10.39
C ARG A 177 -5.88 -2.43 10.86
N ASN A 178 -5.15 -1.49 10.29
CA ASN A 178 -3.80 -1.14 10.76
C ASN A 178 -3.85 -0.18 11.97
N PRO A 179 -2.93 -0.32 12.94
CA PRO A 179 -1.86 -1.30 13.00
C PRO A 179 -2.40 -2.70 13.32
N HIS A 180 -1.91 -3.71 12.57
CA HIS A 180 -2.30 -5.10 12.74
C HIS A 180 -1.10 -5.90 13.24
N ASN A 181 -1.17 -6.42 14.45
CA ASN A 181 -0.02 -6.95 15.16
C ASN A 181 -0.06 -8.46 15.39
N SER A 182 -1.26 -9.04 15.47
CA SER A 182 -1.44 -10.45 15.84
C SER A 182 -2.79 -10.99 15.40
N PRO A 183 -3.05 -12.30 15.50
CA PRO A 183 -4.36 -12.90 15.24
C PRO A 183 -5.48 -12.29 16.09
N ASN A 184 -5.16 -11.77 17.27
CA ASN A 184 -6.11 -11.10 18.17
C ASN A 184 -6.75 -9.83 17.56
N ASN A 185 -6.16 -9.29 16.48
CA ASN A 185 -6.67 -8.12 15.77
C ASN A 185 -7.49 -8.46 14.52
N ILE A 186 -7.63 -9.73 14.16
CA ILE A 186 -8.46 -10.14 13.03
C ILE A 186 -9.92 -10.05 13.46
N LEU A 187 -10.70 -9.26 12.69
CA LEU A 187 -12.13 -9.11 12.88
C LEU A 187 -12.84 -10.15 12.00
N HIS A 188 -13.83 -10.84 12.57
CA HIS A 188 -14.77 -11.67 11.84
C HIS A 188 -16.14 -11.02 11.90
N PHE A 189 -16.63 -10.58 10.74
CA PHE A 189 -17.94 -9.94 10.62
C PHE A 189 -18.95 -10.85 9.97
N HIS A 190 -20.20 -10.74 10.42
CA HIS A 190 -21.37 -11.29 9.78
C HIS A 190 -22.21 -10.13 9.22
N ASN A 191 -22.28 -10.01 7.89
CA ASN A 191 -23.03 -8.96 7.22
C ASN A 191 -24.54 -9.27 7.28
N ILE A 192 -25.32 -8.38 7.84
CA ILE A 192 -26.77 -8.60 7.99
C ILE A 192 -27.58 -7.61 7.16
N ARG A 193 -28.79 -8.00 6.82
CA ARG A 193 -29.76 -7.12 6.18
C ARG A 193 -30.43 -6.19 7.20
N ALA A 194 -29.98 -4.94 7.24
CA ALA A 194 -30.49 -3.93 8.18
C ALA A 194 -31.57 -3.06 7.52
N HIS A 195 -32.81 -3.53 7.50
CA HIS A 195 -33.95 -2.85 6.85
C HIS A 195 -34.15 -1.40 7.29
N LEU A 196 -33.95 -1.09 8.58
CA LEU A 196 -34.09 0.27 9.07
C LEU A 196 -33.00 1.20 8.54
N ILE A 197 -31.76 0.71 8.44
CA ILE A 197 -30.67 1.48 7.85
C ILE A 197 -30.97 1.74 6.37
N ALA A 198 -31.30 0.71 5.61
CA ALA A 198 -31.66 0.85 4.21
C ALA A 198 -32.86 1.79 3.98
N LYS A 199 -33.83 1.78 4.88
CA LYS A 199 -35.02 2.65 4.82
C LYS A 199 -34.72 4.12 5.08
N TYR A 200 -33.97 4.43 6.14
CA TYR A 200 -33.73 5.80 6.56
C TYR A 200 -32.45 6.42 5.95
N PHE A 201 -31.50 5.57 5.51
CA PHE A 201 -30.21 5.98 4.93
C PHE A 201 -29.95 5.28 3.58
N PRO A 202 -30.85 5.41 2.59
CA PRO A 202 -30.76 4.65 1.33
C PRO A 202 -29.60 5.08 0.40
N LYS A 203 -28.77 6.01 0.81
CA LYS A 203 -27.64 6.55 0.03
C LYS A 203 -26.30 6.45 0.77
N LEU A 204 -26.17 5.51 1.70
CA LEU A 204 -24.88 5.28 2.37
C LEU A 204 -23.78 4.87 1.37
N GLY A 205 -24.15 4.10 0.34
CA GLY A 205 -23.23 3.63 -0.68
C GLY A 205 -22.36 2.46 -0.24
N GLN A 206 -21.62 1.93 -1.20
CA GLN A 206 -20.83 0.70 -1.03
C GLN A 206 -19.49 0.88 -0.30
N ASN A 207 -19.10 2.11 0.03
CA ASN A 207 -17.80 2.41 0.65
C ASN A 207 -17.86 2.52 2.18
N VAL A 208 -19.00 2.17 2.78
CA VAL A 208 -19.26 2.34 4.22
C VAL A 208 -19.58 1.00 4.85
N ILE A 209 -19.10 0.80 6.07
CA ILE A 209 -19.49 -0.31 6.94
C ILE A 209 -19.95 0.25 8.29
N ILE A 210 -21.08 -0.24 8.77
CA ILE A 210 -21.61 0.02 10.11
C ILE A 210 -21.35 -1.23 10.94
N ILE A 211 -20.65 -1.09 12.04
CA ILE A 211 -20.22 -2.21 12.89
C ILE A 211 -21.04 -2.16 14.19
N ASN A 212 -21.49 -3.32 14.66
CA ASN A 212 -22.11 -3.41 15.98
C ASN A 212 -21.07 -3.16 17.08
N LEU A 213 -21.20 -2.04 17.81
CA LEU A 213 -20.37 -1.70 18.96
C LEU A 213 -21.05 -1.96 20.30
N ILE A 214 -22.38 -2.17 20.30
CA ILE A 214 -23.13 -2.37 21.53
C ILE A 214 -22.98 -3.81 22.00
N GLY A 215 -22.37 -3.98 23.18
CA GLY A 215 -22.13 -5.29 23.76
C GLY A 215 -21.05 -6.13 23.07
N THR A 216 -20.25 -5.52 22.20
CA THR A 216 -19.12 -6.18 21.51
C THR A 216 -17.78 -5.56 21.88
N ASP A 217 -16.71 -6.25 21.53
CA ASP A 217 -15.32 -5.80 21.69
C ASP A 217 -14.69 -5.33 20.36
N ALA A 218 -15.54 -5.07 19.34
CA ALA A 218 -15.12 -4.72 17.99
C ALA A 218 -14.05 -3.63 17.94
N GLN A 219 -14.28 -2.55 18.68
CA GLN A 219 -13.39 -1.39 18.71
C GLN A 219 -11.99 -1.75 19.25
N ALA A 220 -11.94 -2.48 20.36
CA ALA A 220 -10.67 -2.94 20.94
C ALA A 220 -9.96 -3.93 20.02
N ARG A 221 -10.70 -4.88 19.44
CA ARG A 221 -10.16 -5.88 18.51
C ARG A 221 -9.61 -5.23 17.24
N GLY A 222 -10.28 -4.20 16.72
CA GLY A 222 -9.83 -3.37 15.61
C GLY A 222 -8.75 -2.35 15.98
N SER A 223 -7.98 -2.59 17.05
CA SER A 223 -6.89 -1.71 17.52
C SER A 223 -7.35 -0.29 17.86
N GLY A 224 -8.52 -0.17 18.51
CA GLY A 224 -9.01 1.11 18.99
C GLY A 224 -9.48 2.04 17.87
N PHE A 225 -10.18 1.50 16.86
CA PHE A 225 -10.75 2.36 15.82
C PHE A 225 -11.81 3.31 16.37
N ASP A 226 -11.97 4.42 15.68
CA ASP A 226 -13.09 5.35 15.89
C ASP A 226 -13.77 5.70 14.54
N GLU A 227 -14.84 6.49 14.59
CA GLU A 227 -15.63 6.82 13.41
C GLU A 227 -15.23 8.18 12.78
N ASP A 228 -14.02 8.62 13.02
CA ASP A 228 -13.48 9.89 12.50
C ASP A 228 -12.88 9.80 11.08
N SER A 229 -13.27 8.82 10.30
CA SER A 229 -12.81 8.43 8.96
C SER A 229 -11.82 7.26 8.95
N ASP A 230 -11.82 6.42 9.95
CA ASP A 230 -11.07 5.18 9.94
C ASP A 230 -11.56 4.23 8.84
N PHE A 231 -10.63 3.44 8.30
CA PHE A 231 -10.90 2.43 7.29
C PHE A 231 -10.57 1.04 7.79
N VAL A 232 -11.32 0.09 7.31
CA VAL A 232 -11.06 -1.33 7.50
C VAL A 232 -11.03 -2.01 6.14
N LEU A 233 -10.02 -2.84 5.88
CA LEU A 233 -10.02 -3.74 4.73
C LEU A 233 -10.94 -4.91 5.02
N VAL A 234 -11.93 -5.11 4.16
CA VAL A 234 -12.95 -6.16 4.30
C VAL A 234 -12.92 -7.06 3.06
N THR A 235 -13.04 -8.35 3.26
CA THR A 235 -13.09 -9.37 2.21
C THR A 235 -14.07 -10.48 2.55
N ASP A 236 -14.79 -10.96 1.54
CA ASP A 236 -15.67 -12.12 1.58
C ASP A 236 -14.98 -13.40 1.06
N GLN A 237 -13.66 -13.34 0.82
CA GLN A 237 -12.92 -14.50 0.33
C GLN A 237 -13.03 -15.65 1.35
N PRO A 238 -13.56 -16.83 0.95
CA PRO A 238 -13.92 -17.90 1.90
C PRO A 238 -12.78 -18.35 2.80
N GLU A 239 -11.55 -18.42 2.26
CA GLU A 239 -10.38 -18.86 3.03
C GLU A 239 -10.01 -17.83 4.11
N LEU A 240 -10.09 -16.54 3.79
CA LEU A 240 -9.80 -15.47 4.74
C LEU A 240 -10.93 -15.34 5.77
N ALA A 241 -12.21 -15.47 5.37
CA ALA A 241 -13.34 -15.45 6.28
C ALA A 241 -13.27 -16.63 7.27
N SER A 242 -12.94 -17.84 6.80
CA SER A 242 -12.74 -19.00 7.66
C SER A 242 -11.61 -18.80 8.67
N LEU A 243 -10.45 -18.26 8.23
CA LEU A 243 -9.34 -17.97 9.13
C LEU A 243 -9.66 -16.84 10.12
N ALA A 244 -10.49 -15.86 9.72
CA ALA A 244 -10.96 -14.81 10.61
C ALA A 244 -11.86 -15.37 11.70
N LYS A 245 -12.77 -16.29 11.36
CA LYS A 245 -13.61 -17.02 12.32
C LYS A 245 -12.75 -17.81 13.31
N ASP A 246 -11.78 -18.59 12.81
CA ASP A 246 -10.83 -19.31 13.64
C ASP A 246 -10.05 -18.40 14.59
N ALA A 247 -9.58 -17.25 14.08
CA ALA A 247 -8.87 -16.27 14.89
C ALA A 247 -9.78 -15.64 15.95
N TYR A 248 -11.03 -15.34 15.60
CA TYR A 248 -12.00 -14.74 16.51
C TYR A 248 -12.29 -15.65 17.70
N VAL A 249 -12.46 -16.95 17.46
CA VAL A 249 -12.74 -17.95 18.50
C VAL A 249 -11.52 -18.30 19.34
N LYS A 250 -10.34 -18.45 18.73
CA LYS A 250 -9.14 -18.94 19.42
C LYS A 250 -8.33 -17.87 20.12
N TYR A 251 -8.32 -16.64 19.59
CA TYR A 251 -7.49 -15.55 20.09
C TYR A 251 -8.39 -14.44 20.66
N PRO A 252 -8.45 -14.31 22.00
CA PRO A 252 -9.30 -13.31 22.65
C PRO A 252 -8.85 -11.89 22.29
N THR A 253 -9.82 -10.98 22.35
CA THR A 253 -9.55 -9.56 22.12
C THR A 253 -8.62 -8.98 23.17
N ILE A 254 -7.63 -8.22 22.74
CA ILE A 254 -6.69 -7.54 23.62
C ILE A 254 -7.31 -6.22 24.07
N ILE A 255 -7.58 -6.11 25.37
CA ILE A 255 -8.12 -4.90 25.99
C ILE A 255 -6.99 -4.07 26.60
N ASN A 256 -6.78 -2.86 26.11
CA ASN A 256 -5.87 -1.91 26.72
C ASN A 256 -6.43 -1.38 28.05
N LYS A 257 -5.72 -1.62 29.16
CA LYS A 257 -6.05 -1.15 30.51
C LYS A 257 -4.97 -0.24 31.10
N VAL A 258 -4.07 0.27 30.28
CA VAL A 258 -3.03 1.20 30.76
C VAL A 258 -3.67 2.53 31.10
N GLU A 259 -3.38 3.02 32.32
CA GLU A 259 -3.95 4.26 32.83
C GLU A 259 -3.47 5.48 32.04
N GLU A 260 -4.43 6.32 31.66
CA GLU A 260 -4.15 7.64 31.10
C GLU A 260 -3.76 8.59 32.25
N LEU A 261 -2.72 9.35 32.05
CA LEU A 261 -2.35 10.44 32.97
C LEU A 261 -3.23 11.67 32.65
N LYS A 262 -3.40 12.55 33.63
CA LYS A 262 -3.97 13.87 33.33
C LYS A 262 -3.07 14.58 32.31
N SER A 263 -3.65 15.00 31.21
CA SER A 263 -2.93 15.72 30.15
C SER A 263 -2.29 17.00 30.69
N SER A 264 -1.07 17.29 30.24
CA SER A 264 -0.41 18.58 30.49
C SER A 264 -1.18 19.71 29.82
N GLU A 265 -1.26 20.87 30.48
CA GLU A 265 -1.81 22.05 29.84
C GLU A 265 -0.78 22.64 28.87
N TYR A 266 -1.18 22.87 27.62
CA TYR A 266 -0.37 23.53 26.61
C TYR A 266 -0.85 24.96 26.39
N HIS A 267 0.09 25.86 26.22
CA HIS A 267 -0.17 27.29 25.97
C HIS A 267 0.26 27.62 24.54
N PHE A 268 -0.21 28.76 24.01
CA PHE A 268 0.22 29.25 22.68
C PHE A 268 1.66 29.80 22.72
N ARG A 269 2.63 28.92 22.93
CA ARG A 269 4.07 29.24 23.00
C ARG A 269 4.85 28.32 22.06
N LEU A 270 5.98 28.80 21.54
CA LEU A 270 6.83 28.04 20.62
C LEU A 270 7.40 26.76 21.27
N GLU A 271 7.70 26.83 22.56
CA GLU A 271 8.21 25.71 23.35
C GLU A 271 7.17 24.57 23.42
N ASP A 272 5.91 24.93 23.70
CA ASP A 272 4.80 23.97 23.80
C ASP A 272 4.52 23.32 22.44
N TYR A 273 4.55 24.09 21.35
CA TYR A 273 4.44 23.54 19.99
C TYR A 273 5.60 22.62 19.64
N ALA A 274 6.84 22.97 20.01
CA ALA A 274 8.01 22.12 19.76
C ALA A 274 7.92 20.80 20.55
N GLU A 275 7.39 20.84 21.77
CA GLU A 275 7.15 19.63 22.57
C GLU A 275 6.07 18.74 21.94
N MET A 276 4.97 19.32 21.47
CA MET A 276 3.90 18.59 20.75
C MET A 276 4.44 17.93 19.48
N ASP A 277 5.20 18.64 18.67
CA ASP A 277 5.81 18.10 17.45
C ASP A 277 6.78 16.94 17.77
N SER A 278 7.55 17.05 18.86
CA SER A 278 8.43 15.98 19.31
C SER A 278 7.64 14.75 19.74
N LYS A 279 6.54 14.92 20.51
CA LYS A 279 5.66 13.82 20.93
C LYS A 279 5.02 13.12 19.73
N ILE A 280 4.57 13.86 18.72
CA ILE A 280 4.00 13.30 17.48
C ILE A 280 5.06 12.48 16.72
N ALA A 281 6.28 13.00 16.60
CA ALA A 281 7.37 12.30 15.93
C ALA A 281 7.76 10.99 16.67
N ASP A 282 7.82 11.03 18.00
CA ASP A 282 8.11 9.86 18.84
C ASP A 282 6.98 8.82 18.75
N ALA A 283 5.73 9.25 18.70
CA ALA A 283 4.57 8.38 18.51
C ALA A 283 4.67 7.61 17.19
N GLN A 284 4.94 8.28 16.08
CA GLN A 284 5.10 7.65 14.76
C GLN A 284 6.25 6.63 14.74
N ALA A 285 7.39 6.95 15.33
CA ALA A 285 8.52 6.03 15.43
C ALA A 285 8.19 4.81 16.31
N SER A 286 7.43 5.00 17.37
CA SER A 286 7.02 3.95 18.31
C SER A 286 6.03 2.97 17.67
N ILE A 287 5.05 3.44 16.88
CA ILE A 287 4.11 2.59 16.13
C ILE A 287 4.88 1.64 15.21
N GLY A 288 5.82 2.15 14.42
CA GLY A 288 6.62 1.33 13.52
C GLY A 288 7.48 0.31 14.26
N THR A 289 8.09 0.72 15.38
CA THR A 289 9.02 -0.12 16.14
C THR A 289 8.30 -1.21 16.93
N SER A 290 7.12 -0.93 17.50
CA SER A 290 6.30 -1.90 18.23
C SER A 290 5.72 -2.94 17.26
N THR A 291 5.18 -2.51 16.12
CA THR A 291 4.66 -3.42 15.08
C THR A 291 5.75 -4.35 14.54
N ASP A 292 6.95 -3.85 14.27
CA ASP A 292 8.08 -4.66 13.83
C ASP A 292 8.46 -5.73 14.86
N ALA A 293 8.51 -5.36 16.13
CA ALA A 293 8.83 -6.29 17.21
C ALA A 293 7.70 -7.35 17.37
N ALA A 294 6.44 -6.93 17.26
CA ALA A 294 5.30 -7.84 17.32
C ALA A 294 5.33 -8.87 16.17
N GLN A 295 5.64 -8.42 14.94
CA GLN A 295 5.75 -9.32 13.79
C GLN A 295 6.92 -10.31 13.91
N LEU A 296 8.04 -9.91 14.52
CA LEU A 296 9.14 -10.84 14.83
C LEU A 296 8.72 -11.86 15.89
N ALA A 297 8.11 -11.42 16.99
CA ALA A 297 7.60 -12.31 18.03
C ALA A 297 6.63 -13.35 17.48
N LEU A 298 5.69 -12.88 16.64
CA LEU A 298 4.70 -13.72 16.00
C LEU A 298 5.33 -14.74 15.04
N SER A 299 6.33 -14.33 14.26
CA SER A 299 7.06 -15.24 13.37
C SER A 299 7.82 -16.32 14.14
N TYR A 300 8.44 -15.96 15.26
CA TYR A 300 9.13 -16.91 16.15
C TYR A 300 8.14 -17.86 16.84
N TYR A 301 6.95 -17.36 17.20
CA TYR A 301 5.88 -18.16 17.75
C TYR A 301 5.42 -19.25 16.77
N TYR A 302 5.20 -18.89 15.52
CA TYR A 302 4.83 -19.83 14.46
C TYR A 302 5.96 -20.82 14.14
N ASP A 303 7.21 -20.35 13.99
CA ASP A 303 8.37 -21.22 13.70
C ASP A 303 8.64 -22.22 14.85
N GLY A 304 8.21 -21.88 16.06
CA GLY A 304 8.25 -22.73 17.26
C GLY A 304 7.03 -23.65 17.45
N GLY A 305 6.13 -23.76 16.48
CA GLY A 305 4.94 -24.62 16.55
C GLY A 305 3.78 -24.06 17.35
N MET A 306 3.74 -22.76 17.61
CA MET A 306 2.67 -22.07 18.34
C MET A 306 2.52 -22.51 19.82
N GLU A 307 3.59 -22.95 20.45
CA GLU A 307 3.58 -23.48 21.83
C GLU A 307 4.19 -22.52 22.87
N SER A 308 4.91 -21.48 22.42
CA SER A 308 5.63 -20.58 23.32
C SER A 308 4.70 -19.52 23.91
N ARG A 309 4.27 -19.72 25.15
CA ARG A 309 3.49 -18.74 25.90
C ARG A 309 4.21 -17.40 26.08
N GLU A 310 5.55 -17.42 26.27
CA GLU A 310 6.32 -16.17 26.39
C GLU A 310 6.25 -15.31 25.13
N LEU A 311 6.32 -15.93 23.93
CA LEU A 311 6.18 -15.20 22.66
C LEU A 311 4.75 -14.71 22.44
N GLU A 312 3.75 -15.48 22.89
CA GLU A 312 2.36 -15.06 22.85
C GLU A 312 2.15 -13.82 23.73
N GLU A 313 2.62 -13.83 24.96
CA GLU A 313 2.59 -12.68 25.88
C GLU A 313 3.32 -11.46 25.28
N VAL A 314 4.44 -11.68 24.61
CA VAL A 314 5.22 -10.62 23.96
C VAL A 314 4.43 -9.93 22.85
N PHE A 315 3.82 -10.65 21.90
CA PHE A 315 3.08 -9.98 20.83
C PHE A 315 1.77 -9.37 21.34
N ILE A 316 1.15 -9.89 22.39
CA ILE A 316 0.00 -9.28 23.06
C ILE A 316 0.40 -7.94 23.69
N ILE A 317 1.48 -7.90 24.48
CA ILE A 317 1.97 -6.66 25.10
C ILE A 317 2.36 -5.63 24.03
N LEU A 318 3.04 -6.08 22.95
CA LEU A 318 3.41 -5.20 21.84
C LEU A 318 2.20 -4.67 21.07
N SER A 319 1.09 -5.40 21.04
CA SER A 319 -0.18 -4.92 20.48
C SER A 319 -0.76 -3.79 21.33
N VAL A 320 -0.74 -3.91 22.67
CA VAL A 320 -1.15 -2.82 23.59
C VAL A 320 -0.24 -1.60 23.40
N ILE A 321 1.09 -1.82 23.34
CA ILE A 321 2.05 -0.72 23.11
C ILE A 321 1.80 -0.04 21.76
N GLY A 322 1.42 -0.80 20.73
CA GLY A 322 1.04 -0.26 19.44
C GLY A 322 -0.19 0.64 19.50
N GLN A 323 -1.23 0.23 20.24
CA GLN A 323 -2.44 1.05 20.48
C GLN A 323 -2.10 2.33 21.23
N ILE A 324 -1.35 2.21 22.34
CA ILE A 324 -0.88 3.38 23.11
C ILE A 324 -0.08 4.34 22.23
N SER A 325 0.79 3.80 21.38
CA SER A 325 1.64 4.62 20.50
C SER A 325 0.83 5.48 19.51
N ILE A 326 -0.37 5.05 19.09
CA ILE A 326 -1.28 5.85 18.26
C ILE A 326 -1.77 7.06 19.05
N ASP A 327 -2.13 6.84 20.30
CA ASP A 327 -2.72 7.86 21.16
C ASP A 327 -1.70 8.80 21.83
N LEU A 328 -0.41 8.47 21.81
CA LEU A 328 0.65 9.31 22.40
C LEU A 328 0.68 10.76 21.88
N ALA A 329 0.17 11.00 20.69
CA ALA A 329 0.03 12.34 20.14
C ALA A 329 -1.14 13.14 20.76
N LYS A 330 -2.10 12.46 21.37
CA LYS A 330 -3.33 13.04 21.93
C LYS A 330 -3.41 12.91 23.46
N LYS A 331 -2.74 11.90 24.03
CA LYS A 331 -2.88 11.46 25.42
C LYS A 331 -1.52 11.15 26.04
N GLU A 332 -1.43 11.25 27.35
CA GLU A 332 -0.27 10.81 28.12
C GLU A 332 -0.60 9.54 28.89
N PHE A 333 0.33 8.60 28.94
CA PHE A 333 0.18 7.33 29.65
C PHE A 333 1.28 7.15 30.68
N ASN A 334 0.99 6.44 31.75
CA ASN A 334 1.99 6.06 32.76
C ASN A 334 2.91 4.93 32.23
N LEU A 335 3.45 5.14 31.04
CA LEU A 335 4.30 4.15 30.36
C LEU A 335 5.33 4.85 29.47
N ASN A 336 6.60 4.52 29.64
CA ASN A 336 7.63 4.91 28.68
C ASN A 336 7.73 3.86 27.57
N VAL A 337 7.02 4.10 26.48
CA VAL A 337 6.88 3.19 25.32
C VAL A 337 8.25 2.77 24.75
N GLY A 338 9.16 3.71 24.55
CA GLY A 338 10.49 3.42 23.98
C GLY A 338 11.32 2.49 24.87
N ARG A 339 11.27 2.70 26.19
CA ARG A 339 11.95 1.85 27.18
C ARG A 339 11.35 0.44 27.20
N GLU A 340 10.03 0.32 27.15
CA GLU A 340 9.35 -0.97 27.15
C GLU A 340 9.62 -1.77 25.89
N ILE A 341 9.55 -1.17 24.71
CA ILE A 341 9.91 -1.84 23.44
C ILE A 341 11.36 -2.35 23.51
N LYS A 342 12.29 -1.53 24.03
CA LYS A 342 13.69 -1.94 24.18
C LYS A 342 13.85 -3.11 25.17
N ARG A 343 13.13 -3.08 26.31
CA ARG A 343 13.11 -4.16 27.29
C ARG A 343 12.62 -5.46 26.67
N ILE A 344 11.50 -5.42 25.96
CA ILE A 344 10.90 -6.59 25.31
C ILE A 344 11.85 -7.19 24.27
N ARG A 345 12.46 -6.36 23.43
CA ARG A 345 13.42 -6.83 22.41
C ARG A 345 14.64 -7.54 22.98
N ASN A 346 14.98 -7.28 24.23
CA ASN A 346 16.11 -7.91 24.93
C ASN A 346 15.71 -9.17 25.71
N LEU A 347 14.44 -9.59 25.67
CA LEU A 347 14.01 -10.86 26.28
C LEU A 347 14.68 -12.05 25.59
N SER A 348 14.94 -13.12 26.34
CA SER A 348 15.57 -14.34 25.83
C SER A 348 14.79 -14.97 24.66
N CYS A 349 13.47 -14.96 24.74
CA CYS A 349 12.59 -15.49 23.71
C CYS A 349 12.67 -14.68 22.40
N MET A 350 13.02 -13.39 22.46
CA MET A 350 13.19 -12.50 21.30
C MET A 350 14.62 -12.49 20.73
N ASN A 351 15.60 -12.95 21.53
CA ASN A 351 17.00 -12.97 21.09
C ASN A 351 17.30 -14.21 20.24
N LYS A 352 16.72 -14.26 19.04
CA LYS A 352 16.92 -15.36 18.10
C LYS A 352 18.07 -15.06 17.13
N LYS A 353 18.82 -16.11 16.75
CA LYS A 353 19.96 -16.01 15.82
C LYS A 353 19.54 -15.53 14.42
N PHE A 354 18.35 -15.94 13.97
CA PHE A 354 17.86 -15.66 12.62
C PHE A 354 16.62 -14.79 12.64
N VAL A 355 16.44 -13.99 11.60
CA VAL A 355 15.21 -13.26 11.30
C VAL A 355 14.48 -13.90 10.11
N PRO A 356 13.13 -13.76 10.01
CA PRO A 356 12.37 -14.27 8.87
C PRO A 356 12.81 -13.62 7.55
N GLN A 357 12.78 -14.37 6.45
CA GLN A 357 13.20 -13.89 5.13
C GLN A 357 12.36 -12.68 4.67
N PHE A 358 11.02 -12.78 4.72
CA PHE A 358 10.14 -11.66 4.32
C PHE A 358 10.42 -10.37 5.09
N PHE A 359 10.76 -10.51 6.38
CA PHE A 359 11.06 -9.36 7.24
C PHE A 359 12.36 -8.69 6.82
N ALA A 360 13.41 -9.48 6.59
CA ALA A 360 14.69 -8.98 6.11
C ALA A 360 14.55 -8.26 4.76
N ASP A 361 13.83 -8.86 3.80
CA ASP A 361 13.60 -8.30 2.47
C ASP A 361 12.81 -6.99 2.54
N THR A 362 11.74 -6.95 3.35
CA THR A 362 10.95 -5.73 3.57
C THR A 362 11.80 -4.61 4.17
N LYS A 363 12.65 -4.92 5.16
CA LYS A 363 13.51 -3.90 5.79
C LYS A 363 14.65 -3.45 4.91
N LYS A 364 15.23 -4.33 4.11
CA LYS A 364 16.23 -3.98 3.11
C LYS A 364 15.69 -2.96 2.12
N ARG A 365 14.50 -3.18 1.60
CA ARG A 365 13.89 -2.29 0.60
C ARG A 365 13.39 -0.98 1.17
N ARG A 366 12.74 -1.01 2.34
CA ARG A 366 12.17 0.20 2.95
C ARG A 366 13.23 1.08 3.60
N ASN A 367 14.14 0.47 4.35
CA ASN A 367 15.05 1.17 5.24
C ASN A 367 16.52 1.01 4.85
N ASN A 368 16.82 0.28 3.76
CA ASN A 368 18.18 -0.12 3.36
C ASN A 368 18.95 -0.82 4.50
N LYS A 369 18.23 -1.63 5.30
CA LYS A 369 18.79 -2.38 6.42
C LYS A 369 19.01 -3.83 6.04
N ASP A 370 20.25 -4.27 6.08
CA ASP A 370 20.64 -5.67 5.92
C ASP A 370 20.69 -6.39 7.27
N PHE A 371 20.52 -7.72 7.24
CA PHE A 371 20.64 -8.61 8.38
C PHE A 371 21.62 -9.73 8.04
N ASP A 372 22.53 -10.03 8.95
CA ASP A 372 23.59 -11.04 8.74
C ASP A 372 23.05 -12.48 8.74
N ASN A 373 22.01 -12.74 9.52
CA ASN A 373 21.45 -14.06 9.71
C ASN A 373 19.97 -14.08 9.33
N VAL A 374 19.68 -14.57 8.14
CA VAL A 374 18.32 -14.67 7.59
C VAL A 374 18.01 -16.11 7.26
N LYS A 375 16.78 -16.57 7.55
CA LYS A 375 16.28 -17.88 7.09
C LYS A 375 14.78 -17.79 6.80
N ARG A 376 14.28 -18.69 5.97
CA ARG A 376 12.84 -18.91 5.87
C ARG A 376 12.36 -19.61 7.14
N MET A 377 11.31 -19.08 7.73
CA MET A 377 10.66 -19.59 8.92
C MET A 377 9.33 -20.25 8.57
N ASN A 378 8.86 -21.14 9.44
CA ASN A 378 7.54 -21.73 9.32
C ASN A 378 6.48 -20.73 9.81
N CYS A 379 6.39 -19.55 9.17
CA CYS A 379 5.39 -18.54 9.46
C CYS A 379 4.59 -18.21 8.19
N PRO A 380 3.35 -17.74 8.30
CA PRO A 380 2.46 -17.56 7.15
C PRO A 380 3.09 -16.74 6.02
N MET A 381 3.78 -15.66 6.37
CA MET A 381 4.34 -14.75 5.35
C MET A 381 5.52 -15.37 4.58
N ASP A 382 6.44 -16.06 5.25
CA ASP A 382 7.56 -16.74 4.58
C ASP A 382 7.07 -17.90 3.69
N ILE A 383 6.04 -18.63 4.13
CA ILE A 383 5.42 -19.70 3.35
C ILE A 383 4.76 -19.14 2.08
N MET A 384 4.00 -18.06 2.20
CA MET A 384 3.36 -17.41 1.05
C MET A 384 4.39 -16.79 0.10
N ALA A 385 5.42 -16.14 0.62
CA ALA A 385 6.51 -15.58 -0.17
C ALA A 385 7.21 -16.67 -1.00
N GLU A 386 7.51 -17.81 -0.39
CA GLU A 386 8.10 -18.96 -1.10
C GLU A 386 7.21 -19.47 -2.24
N MET A 387 5.90 -19.63 -1.99
CA MET A 387 4.95 -20.05 -3.03
C MET A 387 4.92 -19.10 -4.23
N ILE A 388 5.07 -17.80 -3.99
CA ILE A 388 5.09 -16.78 -5.03
C ILE A 388 6.42 -16.83 -5.78
N GLU A 389 7.55 -16.89 -5.08
CA GLU A 389 8.89 -16.86 -5.67
C GLU A 389 9.20 -18.11 -6.51
N GLN A 390 8.73 -19.29 -6.11
CA GLN A 390 8.90 -20.52 -6.88
C GLN A 390 8.32 -20.43 -8.30
N ARG A 391 7.37 -19.53 -8.54
CA ARG A 391 6.74 -19.30 -9.85
C ARG A 391 7.38 -18.19 -10.66
N THR A 392 8.48 -17.60 -10.18
CA THR A 392 9.08 -16.39 -10.76
C THR A 392 10.15 -16.65 -11.79
N GLY A 393 10.66 -17.86 -11.94
CA GLY A 393 11.62 -18.19 -12.98
C GLY A 393 11.10 -17.82 -14.38
N TYR A 394 11.41 -16.60 -14.83
CA TYR A 394 11.05 -16.13 -16.16
C TYR A 394 12.32 -15.83 -16.94
N ALA A 395 12.64 -16.74 -17.82
CA ALA A 395 13.59 -16.50 -18.89
C ALA A 395 12.85 -16.73 -20.22
N GLU A 396 12.37 -15.66 -20.82
CA GLU A 396 11.75 -15.73 -22.13
C GLU A 396 12.83 -15.99 -23.19
N ARG A 397 12.82 -17.14 -23.83
CA ARG A 397 13.61 -17.44 -25.03
C ARG A 397 12.88 -16.90 -26.26
N VAL A 398 13.00 -15.61 -26.52
CA VAL A 398 12.47 -14.99 -27.73
C VAL A 398 13.63 -14.51 -28.60
N SER A 399 13.47 -14.62 -29.92
CA SER A 399 14.41 -13.99 -30.86
C SER A 399 14.44 -12.49 -30.62
N HIS A 400 15.59 -11.94 -30.31
CA HIS A 400 15.77 -10.51 -30.09
C HIS A 400 15.99 -9.82 -31.44
N ILE A 401 15.28 -8.73 -31.65
CA ILE A 401 15.53 -7.78 -32.72
C ILE A 401 16.29 -6.59 -32.12
N LEU A 402 17.37 -6.20 -32.75
CA LEU A 402 18.05 -4.97 -32.35
C LEU A 402 17.15 -3.78 -32.67
N ILE A 403 16.87 -2.94 -31.67
CA ILE A 403 15.99 -1.79 -31.86
C ILE A 403 16.41 -0.88 -33.03
N ARG A 404 17.71 -0.86 -33.37
CA ARG A 404 18.25 -0.14 -34.53
C ARG A 404 17.75 -0.67 -35.88
N GLU A 405 17.31 -1.92 -35.92
CA GLU A 405 16.73 -2.52 -37.14
C GLU A 405 15.34 -1.94 -37.42
N LEU A 406 14.65 -1.50 -36.38
CA LEU A 406 13.35 -0.84 -36.48
C LEU A 406 13.45 0.66 -36.77
N PHE A 407 14.65 1.25 -36.79
CA PHE A 407 14.83 2.66 -37.10
C PHE A 407 14.54 2.99 -38.57
N ASN A 408 13.91 4.12 -38.79
CA ASN A 408 13.63 4.63 -40.14
C ASN A 408 14.94 5.13 -40.79
N LYS A 409 15.51 4.30 -41.65
CA LYS A 409 16.78 4.56 -42.36
C LYS A 409 16.70 5.71 -43.36
N LYS A 410 15.50 6.21 -43.67
CA LYS A 410 15.29 7.38 -44.55
C LYS A 410 15.66 8.69 -43.87
N ILE A 411 15.69 8.75 -42.54
CA ILE A 411 16.08 9.94 -41.76
C ILE A 411 17.62 10.03 -41.73
N LYS A 412 18.18 10.88 -42.57
CA LYS A 412 19.63 11.11 -42.70
C LYS A 412 19.93 12.59 -42.56
N GLY A 413 21.10 12.92 -42.00
CA GLY A 413 21.59 14.30 -41.88
C GLY A 413 22.34 14.58 -40.57
N LYS A 414 22.65 15.86 -40.33
CA LYS A 414 23.32 16.31 -39.12
C LYS A 414 22.30 16.92 -38.15
N ALA A 415 22.27 16.43 -36.91
CA ALA A 415 21.45 17.01 -35.87
C ALA A 415 21.93 18.40 -35.45
N ASN A 416 21.05 19.21 -34.97
CA ASN A 416 21.39 20.45 -34.29
C ASN A 416 22.05 20.14 -32.93
N ARG A 417 23.40 20.23 -32.92
CA ARG A 417 24.21 19.82 -31.78
C ARG A 417 23.94 20.63 -30.51
N TYR A 418 23.62 21.92 -30.66
CA TYR A 418 23.24 22.76 -29.53
C TYR A 418 21.95 22.30 -28.90
N LYS A 419 20.90 22.09 -29.69
CA LYS A 419 19.59 21.60 -29.21
C LYS A 419 19.70 20.20 -28.59
N PHE A 420 20.44 19.32 -29.24
CA PHE A 420 20.71 17.96 -28.73
C PHE A 420 21.37 18.01 -27.34
N ASN A 421 22.49 18.72 -27.19
CA ASN A 421 23.23 18.81 -25.94
C ASN A 421 22.35 19.40 -24.82
N ARG A 422 21.59 20.44 -25.13
CA ARG A 422 20.70 21.09 -24.17
C ARG A 422 19.63 20.15 -23.62
N VAL A 423 19.00 19.32 -24.46
CA VAL A 423 18.03 18.31 -23.99
C VAL A 423 18.70 17.29 -23.08
N VAL A 424 19.87 16.79 -23.46
CA VAL A 424 20.61 15.80 -22.66
C VAL A 424 21.05 16.36 -21.31
N GLU A 425 21.61 17.57 -21.28
CA GLU A 425 22.07 18.21 -20.04
C GLU A 425 20.92 18.51 -19.08
N GLU A 426 19.84 19.09 -19.57
CA GLU A 426 18.67 19.38 -18.72
C GLU A 426 17.99 18.11 -18.24
N SER A 427 17.97 17.00 -19.03
CA SER A 427 17.50 15.70 -18.60
C SER A 427 18.33 15.12 -17.46
N LYS A 428 19.65 15.26 -17.50
CA LYS A 428 20.54 14.84 -16.41
C LYS A 428 20.26 15.62 -15.13
N LYS A 429 20.20 16.95 -15.20
CA LYS A 429 19.87 17.81 -14.05
C LYS A 429 18.53 17.46 -13.41
N TYR A 430 17.51 17.22 -14.25
CA TYR A 430 16.20 16.77 -13.78
C TYR A 430 16.30 15.46 -13.00
N ASN A 431 16.95 14.44 -13.55
CA ASN A 431 17.09 13.15 -12.91
C ASN A 431 17.87 13.22 -11.60
N ASP A 432 18.93 14.01 -11.53
CA ASP A 432 19.70 14.19 -10.30
C ASP A 432 18.83 14.83 -9.21
N THR A 433 18.01 15.82 -9.57
CA THR A 433 17.05 16.45 -8.64
C THR A 433 16.00 15.45 -8.17
N VAL A 434 15.43 14.64 -9.07
CA VAL A 434 14.43 13.60 -8.71
C VAL A 434 15.03 12.55 -7.78
N LYS A 435 16.30 12.15 -7.97
CA LYS A 435 17.00 11.25 -7.06
C LYS A 435 17.16 11.83 -5.66
N ILE A 436 17.50 13.10 -5.54
CA ILE A 436 17.59 13.82 -4.25
C ILE A 436 16.22 13.83 -3.55
N LEU A 437 15.15 14.17 -4.27
CA LEU A 437 13.78 14.17 -3.73
C LEU A 437 13.36 12.78 -3.26
N ALA A 438 13.63 11.74 -4.06
CA ALA A 438 13.34 10.36 -3.69
C ALA A 438 14.14 9.90 -2.45
N SER A 439 15.39 10.35 -2.31
CA SER A 439 16.21 10.10 -1.12
C SER A 439 15.64 10.81 0.12
N SER A 440 15.15 12.03 -0.03
CA SER A 440 14.52 12.79 1.07
C SER A 440 13.24 12.11 1.57
N LYS A 441 12.42 11.56 0.66
CA LYS A 441 11.27 10.74 1.05
C LYS A 441 11.68 9.49 1.84
N ARG A 442 12.70 8.74 1.37
CA ARG A 442 13.19 7.55 2.09
C ARG A 442 13.69 7.86 3.50
N LYS A 443 14.12 9.10 3.74
CA LYS A 443 14.53 9.60 5.06
C LYS A 443 13.37 10.16 5.89
N GLY A 444 12.12 9.97 5.45
CA GLY A 444 10.92 10.46 6.14
C GLY A 444 10.77 11.99 6.15
N ARG A 445 11.43 12.70 5.22
CA ARG A 445 11.39 14.17 5.14
C ARG A 445 10.32 14.70 4.18
N LEU A 446 9.67 13.84 3.41
CA LEU A 446 8.67 14.19 2.41
C LEU A 446 7.57 13.14 2.37
N GLU A 447 6.33 13.57 2.34
CA GLU A 447 5.15 12.74 2.07
C GLU A 447 5.00 12.44 0.57
N ASP A 448 4.17 11.45 0.23
CA ASP A 448 3.95 11.02 -1.16
C ASP A 448 3.39 12.13 -2.05
N ASP A 449 2.39 12.85 -1.56
CA ASP A 449 1.75 13.96 -2.28
C ASP A 449 2.70 15.14 -2.48
N GLU A 450 3.52 15.44 -1.49
CA GLU A 450 4.51 16.49 -1.57
C GLU A 450 5.62 16.12 -2.56
N LEU A 451 6.11 14.87 -2.50
CA LEU A 451 7.06 14.35 -3.47
C LEU A 451 6.51 14.44 -4.90
N TYR A 452 5.23 14.07 -5.10
CA TYR A 452 4.58 14.16 -6.41
C TYR A 452 4.52 15.60 -6.92
N LYS A 453 4.08 16.55 -6.09
CA LYS A 453 4.03 17.97 -6.42
C LYS A 453 5.41 18.53 -6.78
N LEU A 454 6.44 18.18 -6.01
CA LEU A 454 7.81 18.62 -6.27
C LEU A 454 8.37 18.03 -7.57
N LYS A 455 8.15 16.75 -7.84
CA LYS A 455 8.52 16.10 -9.12
C LYS A 455 7.85 16.78 -10.31
N ARG A 456 6.56 17.08 -10.21
CA ARG A 456 5.80 17.76 -11.26
C ARG A 456 6.36 19.16 -11.52
N ARG A 457 6.65 19.93 -10.47
CA ARG A 457 7.30 21.24 -10.60
C ARG A 457 8.67 21.14 -11.29
N GLN A 458 9.47 20.13 -10.95
CA GLN A 458 10.77 19.92 -11.61
C GLN A 458 10.61 19.52 -13.09
N MET A 459 9.59 18.72 -13.41
CA MET A 459 9.27 18.40 -14.80
C MET A 459 8.89 19.64 -15.60
N GLU A 460 8.06 20.53 -15.05
CA GLU A 460 7.70 21.79 -15.69
C GLU A 460 8.93 22.68 -15.93
N LEU A 461 9.84 22.77 -14.98
CA LEU A 461 11.11 23.49 -15.13
C LEU A 461 11.99 22.88 -16.21
N PHE A 462 12.08 21.56 -16.27
CA PHE A 462 12.79 20.84 -17.34
C PHE A 462 12.18 21.16 -18.72
N LEU A 463 10.85 21.07 -18.86
CA LEU A 463 10.15 21.36 -20.11
C LEU A 463 10.34 22.80 -20.60
N ARG A 464 10.44 23.77 -19.68
CA ARG A 464 10.74 25.18 -20.01
C ARG A 464 12.18 25.39 -20.49
N LYS A 465 13.13 24.62 -19.94
CA LYS A 465 14.57 24.77 -20.24
C LYS A 465 15.03 23.91 -21.40
N ALA A 466 14.38 22.77 -21.64
CA ALA A 466 14.66 21.93 -22.78
C ALA A 466 14.44 22.66 -24.11
N SER A 467 15.22 22.33 -25.13
CA SER A 467 15.14 22.98 -26.44
C SER A 467 13.78 22.74 -27.09
N LYS A 468 13.20 23.81 -27.61
CA LYS A 468 11.96 23.78 -28.40
C LYS A 468 12.26 23.67 -29.91
N ASN A 469 11.25 23.32 -30.71
CA ASN A 469 11.33 23.24 -32.16
C ASN A 469 12.45 22.30 -32.65
N LEU A 470 12.44 21.06 -32.15
CA LEU A 470 13.37 20.03 -32.61
C LEU A 470 12.97 19.56 -34.03
N ASP A 471 13.99 19.48 -34.89
CA ASP A 471 13.84 18.84 -36.20
C ASP A 471 13.87 17.31 -36.10
N GLN A 472 13.39 16.62 -37.14
CA GLN A 472 13.29 15.17 -37.18
C GLN A 472 14.63 14.45 -36.96
N ILE A 473 15.71 15.02 -37.49
CA ILE A 473 17.05 14.42 -37.41
C ILE A 473 17.57 14.53 -35.97
N THR A 474 17.39 15.68 -35.33
CA THR A 474 17.78 15.88 -33.93
C THR A 474 16.99 14.95 -33.00
N ILE A 475 15.68 14.75 -33.24
CA ILE A 475 14.86 13.79 -32.50
C ILE A 475 15.37 12.37 -32.69
N MET A 476 15.65 11.96 -33.93
CA MET A 476 16.19 10.63 -34.22
C MET A 476 17.52 10.38 -33.46
N GLN A 477 18.40 11.37 -33.42
CA GLN A 477 19.66 11.23 -32.66
C GLN A 477 19.42 11.20 -31.16
N LEU A 478 18.47 11.95 -30.61
CA LEU A 478 18.08 11.88 -29.20
C LEU A 478 17.49 10.52 -28.84
N VAL A 479 16.63 9.94 -29.68
CA VAL A 479 16.08 8.59 -29.51
C VAL A 479 17.20 7.56 -29.52
N ASN A 480 18.10 7.61 -30.52
CA ASN A 480 19.23 6.70 -30.57
C ASN A 480 20.14 6.84 -29.34
N TYR A 481 20.45 8.06 -28.92
CA TYR A 481 21.23 8.32 -27.71
C TYR A 481 20.57 7.77 -26.46
N ALA A 482 19.26 8.02 -26.27
CA ALA A 482 18.52 7.57 -25.12
C ALA A 482 18.52 6.03 -25.00
N ILE A 483 18.36 5.33 -26.12
CA ILE A 483 18.25 3.87 -26.15
C ILE A 483 19.63 3.19 -26.08
N THR A 484 20.68 3.77 -26.68
CA THR A 484 22.01 3.14 -26.74
C THR A 484 22.89 3.50 -25.56
N ASN A 485 22.53 4.51 -24.80
CA ASN A 485 23.29 4.89 -23.61
C ASN A 485 22.86 4.02 -22.43
N SER A 486 23.74 3.21 -21.91
CA SER A 486 23.51 2.29 -20.79
C SER A 486 23.09 2.98 -19.47
N ASN A 487 23.14 4.32 -19.39
CA ASN A 487 22.62 5.10 -18.28
C ASN A 487 21.08 5.23 -18.39
N SER A 488 20.38 4.22 -17.91
CA SER A 488 18.92 4.05 -17.97
C SER A 488 18.11 5.25 -17.42
N ASP A 489 18.71 6.08 -16.57
CA ASP A 489 18.02 7.19 -15.91
C ASP A 489 17.65 8.32 -16.89
N VAL A 490 18.51 8.60 -17.87
CA VAL A 490 18.27 9.66 -18.86
C VAL A 490 17.33 9.22 -19.97
N MET A 491 17.30 7.91 -20.26
CA MET A 491 16.47 7.32 -21.32
C MET A 491 14.99 7.65 -21.13
N GLY A 492 14.45 7.33 -19.95
CA GLY A 492 13.03 7.54 -19.65
C GLY A 492 12.63 9.00 -19.79
N THR A 493 13.44 9.91 -19.26
CA THR A 493 13.19 11.35 -19.31
C THR A 493 13.19 11.90 -20.73
N ILE A 494 14.16 11.50 -21.56
CA ILE A 494 14.25 11.93 -22.96
C ILE A 494 13.08 11.37 -23.77
N LEU A 495 12.79 10.07 -23.66
CA LEU A 495 11.71 9.45 -24.42
C LEU A 495 10.35 10.05 -24.06
N ASN A 496 10.07 10.27 -22.78
CA ASN A 496 8.86 10.92 -22.32
C ASN A 496 8.75 12.37 -22.83
N PHE A 497 9.83 13.13 -22.72
CA PHE A 497 9.87 14.49 -23.24
C PHE A 497 9.56 14.53 -24.73
N LEU A 498 10.19 13.66 -25.52
CA LEU A 498 9.99 13.60 -26.96
C LEU A 498 8.57 13.18 -27.31
N TYR A 499 8.01 12.19 -26.62
CA TYR A 499 6.67 11.72 -26.85
C TYR A 499 5.61 12.77 -26.50
N SER A 500 5.73 13.44 -25.36
CA SER A 500 4.80 14.46 -24.92
C SER A 500 4.78 15.70 -25.82
N ASN A 501 5.92 16.05 -26.45
CA ASN A 501 6.03 17.30 -27.23
C ASN A 501 6.14 17.08 -28.73
N TYR A 502 6.49 15.87 -29.20
CA TYR A 502 6.81 15.55 -30.60
C TYR A 502 6.33 14.15 -30.99
N ARG A 503 5.10 13.78 -30.56
CA ARG A 503 4.56 12.41 -30.70
C ARG A 503 4.71 11.82 -32.10
N GLU A 504 4.28 12.52 -33.13
CA GLU A 504 4.41 12.05 -34.51
C GLU A 504 5.88 11.91 -34.93
N LYS A 505 6.72 12.86 -34.54
CA LYS A 505 8.13 12.83 -34.92
C LYS A 505 8.91 11.69 -34.26
N ILE A 506 8.60 11.34 -33.00
CA ILE A 506 9.25 10.20 -32.35
C ILE A 506 8.78 8.87 -32.96
N LEU A 507 7.48 8.72 -33.28
CA LEU A 507 6.98 7.52 -33.95
C LEU A 507 7.59 7.36 -35.34
N ASN A 508 7.70 8.44 -36.11
CA ASN A 508 8.35 8.45 -37.43
C ASN A 508 9.86 8.11 -37.38
N CYS A 509 10.50 8.11 -36.21
CA CYS A 509 11.85 7.58 -36.06
C CYS A 509 11.92 6.07 -36.28
N PHE A 510 10.81 5.37 -36.21
CA PHE A 510 10.70 3.93 -36.40
C PHE A 510 9.94 3.62 -37.69
N VAL A 511 10.20 2.46 -38.27
CA VAL A 511 9.46 1.98 -39.43
C VAL A 511 8.06 1.61 -38.95
N GLU A 512 7.04 2.15 -39.65
CA GLU A 512 5.66 1.75 -39.46
C GLU A 512 5.44 0.35 -40.06
N ASN A 513 4.75 -0.51 -39.33
CA ASN A 513 4.38 -1.80 -39.86
C ASN A 513 3.09 -1.61 -40.68
N SER A 514 3.22 -1.73 -42.01
CA SER A 514 2.10 -1.66 -42.95
C SER A 514 1.19 -2.87 -42.85
#